data_13c86556e89be76c2deaadd598e20741
#
_entry.id   13c86556e89be76c2deaadd598e20741
#
_cell.length_a   1.000
_cell.length_b   1.000
_cell.length_c   1.000
_cell.angle_alpha   90.00
_cell.angle_beta   90.00
_cell.angle_gamma   90.00
#
_symmetry.space_group_name_H-M   'P 1'
#
loop_
_entity.id
_entity.type
_entity.pdbx_description
1 polymer ?
#
loop_
_entity_poly.entity_id
_entity_poly.type
_entity_poly.pdbx_seq_one_letter_code
_entity_poly.pdbx_strand_id
1 'polypeptide(L)'
;MKTDIIPVSGSEVHLQEALRQAEKVAAFEELSTRETLQLRLLTEEMMQMMHSIAGPMEGEFWIENKGREFELHLAADIRLTSGKRAKLLSASTSGKNEAARGLMGHLRDLFDRGADEDVARFSSSMLDHGFAEMGGATSMDWEWSMIQYQNALTTSVENDEEGAREAWDELEKSVVAHAADEVKVSLKGSRVEMVIYKRLG
;
A
#
# COMPACT_ATOMS: atom_id res chain seq x y z
N MET A 1 -11.49 10.14 16.58
CA MET A 1 -12.77 9.49 16.20
C MET A 1 -12.46 8.27 15.35
N LYS A 2 -13.34 7.26 15.31
CA LYS A 2 -13.28 6.13 14.35
C LYS A 2 -14.65 6.05 13.66
N THR A 3 -14.64 5.92 12.35
CA THR A 3 -15.87 5.74 11.56
C THR A 3 -16.41 4.32 11.68
N ASP A 4 -17.63 4.12 11.19
CA ASP A 4 -18.12 2.76 10.95
C ASP A 4 -17.22 2.05 9.95
N ILE A 5 -17.07 0.74 10.13
CA ILE A 5 -16.37 -0.12 9.17
C ILE A 5 -17.38 -0.44 8.06
N ILE A 6 -17.03 -0.08 6.82
CA ILE A 6 -17.85 -0.39 5.66
C ILE A 6 -17.23 -1.50 4.82
N PRO A 7 -18.05 -2.43 4.29
CA PRO A 7 -17.54 -3.41 3.35
C PRO A 7 -17.16 -2.74 2.02
N VAL A 8 -16.03 -3.13 1.46
CA VAL A 8 -15.56 -2.62 0.17
C VAL A 8 -15.17 -3.75 -0.76
N SER A 9 -15.29 -3.48 -2.05
CA SER A 9 -14.80 -4.36 -3.12
C SER A 9 -14.30 -3.49 -4.28
N GLY A 10 -13.80 -4.11 -5.34
CA GLY A 10 -13.43 -3.40 -6.56
C GLY A 10 -14.61 -2.80 -7.36
N SER A 11 -15.81 -2.72 -6.78
CA SER A 11 -16.99 -2.13 -7.43
C SER A 11 -17.05 -0.62 -7.26
N GLU A 12 -17.56 0.08 -8.28
CA GLU A 12 -17.78 1.53 -8.24
C GLU A 12 -18.70 1.95 -7.07
N VAL A 13 -19.67 1.13 -6.71
CA VAL A 13 -20.60 1.42 -5.61
C VAL A 13 -19.86 1.55 -4.29
N HIS A 14 -18.95 0.62 -4.00
CA HIS A 14 -18.16 0.63 -2.77
C HIS A 14 -17.12 1.75 -2.76
N LEU A 15 -16.53 2.07 -3.92
CA LEU A 15 -15.67 3.26 -4.03
C LEU A 15 -16.44 4.53 -3.66
N GLN A 16 -17.64 4.71 -4.22
CA GLN A 16 -18.48 5.88 -3.90
C GLN A 16 -18.90 5.91 -2.43
N GLU A 17 -19.06 4.76 -1.79
CA GLU A 17 -19.38 4.69 -0.37
C GLU A 17 -18.18 5.09 0.51
N ALA A 18 -16.98 4.63 0.19
CA ALA A 18 -15.74 5.04 0.85
C ALA A 18 -15.49 6.55 0.70
N LEU A 19 -15.68 7.10 -0.50
CA LEU A 19 -15.57 8.54 -0.75
C LEU A 19 -16.58 9.36 0.06
N ARG A 20 -17.84 8.91 0.14
CA ARG A 20 -18.86 9.56 0.99
C ARG A 20 -18.50 9.51 2.47
N GLN A 21 -17.86 8.43 2.92
CA GLN A 21 -17.40 8.34 4.31
C GLN A 21 -16.27 9.35 4.56
N ALA A 22 -15.33 9.51 3.66
CA ALA A 22 -14.28 10.53 3.75
C ALA A 22 -14.88 11.95 3.80
N GLU A 23 -15.87 12.24 2.95
CA GLU A 23 -16.59 13.53 2.97
C GLU A 23 -17.33 13.79 4.29
N LYS A 24 -17.96 12.77 4.87
CA LYS A 24 -18.62 12.90 6.18
C LYS A 24 -17.63 13.23 7.28
N VAL A 25 -16.47 12.55 7.29
CA VAL A 25 -15.37 12.84 8.22
C VAL A 25 -14.87 14.26 8.05
N ALA A 26 -14.62 14.66 6.78
CA ALA A 26 -14.17 16.01 6.45
C ALA A 26 -15.15 17.09 6.92
N ALA A 27 -16.45 16.87 6.71
CA ALA A 27 -17.49 17.79 7.18
C ALA A 27 -17.57 17.84 8.71
N PHE A 28 -17.44 16.70 9.39
CA PHE A 28 -17.49 16.63 10.86
C PHE A 28 -16.27 17.35 11.50
N GLU A 29 -15.10 17.23 10.89
CA GLU A 29 -13.87 17.88 11.36
C GLU A 29 -13.69 19.30 10.80
N GLU A 30 -14.72 19.85 10.14
CA GLU A 30 -14.74 21.21 9.57
C GLU A 30 -13.51 21.46 8.66
N LEU A 31 -13.15 20.48 7.82
CA LEU A 31 -12.05 20.60 6.88
C LEU A 31 -12.37 21.61 5.78
N SER A 32 -11.35 22.35 5.34
CA SER A 32 -11.46 23.20 4.16
C SER A 32 -11.73 22.38 2.90
N THR A 33 -12.20 23.01 1.83
CA THR A 33 -12.44 22.37 0.53
C THR A 33 -11.19 21.63 0.02
N ARG A 34 -10.01 22.24 0.20
CA ARG A 34 -8.73 21.65 -0.24
C ARG A 34 -8.41 20.38 0.56
N GLU A 35 -8.55 20.41 1.88
CA GLU A 35 -8.30 19.28 2.75
C GLU A 35 -9.30 18.14 2.49
N THR A 36 -10.57 18.48 2.27
CA THR A 36 -11.61 17.51 1.87
C THR A 36 -11.22 16.80 0.57
N LEU A 37 -10.77 17.55 -0.44
CA LEU A 37 -10.30 16.97 -1.70
C LEU A 37 -9.07 16.08 -1.52
N GLN A 38 -8.14 16.45 -0.63
CA GLN A 38 -6.98 15.60 -0.30
C GLN A 38 -7.42 14.28 0.33
N LEU A 39 -8.33 14.32 1.31
CA LEU A 39 -8.83 13.12 1.97
C LEU A 39 -9.56 12.20 0.98
N ARG A 40 -10.38 12.77 0.09
CA ARG A 40 -11.05 12.03 -0.99
C ARG A 40 -10.04 11.39 -1.93
N LEU A 41 -9.05 12.16 -2.39
CA LEU A 41 -8.02 11.68 -3.30
C LEU A 41 -7.26 10.49 -2.69
N LEU A 42 -6.84 10.61 -1.43
CA LEU A 42 -6.16 9.51 -0.73
C LEU A 42 -7.05 8.26 -0.59
N THR A 43 -8.36 8.44 -0.36
CA THR A 43 -9.33 7.34 -0.31
C THR A 43 -9.43 6.64 -1.67
N GLU A 44 -9.53 7.40 -2.76
CA GLU A 44 -9.62 6.88 -4.12
C GLU A 44 -8.36 6.11 -4.50
N GLU A 45 -7.19 6.71 -4.26
CA GLU A 45 -5.89 6.09 -4.54
C GLU A 45 -5.69 4.80 -3.73
N MET A 46 -6.05 4.81 -2.44
CA MET A 46 -6.01 3.62 -1.59
C MET A 46 -6.82 2.46 -2.17
N MET A 47 -8.05 2.73 -2.62
CA MET A 47 -8.92 1.73 -3.22
C MET A 47 -8.33 1.18 -4.53
N GLN A 48 -7.75 2.05 -5.37
CA GLN A 48 -7.09 1.64 -6.62
C GLN A 48 -5.82 0.83 -6.36
N MET A 49 -5.00 1.27 -5.41
CA MET A 49 -3.79 0.55 -4.99
C MET A 49 -4.12 -0.86 -4.52
N MET A 50 -5.08 -0.99 -3.61
CA MET A 50 -5.46 -2.29 -3.08
C MET A 50 -6.04 -3.20 -4.16
N HIS A 51 -6.84 -2.66 -5.09
CA HIS A 51 -7.35 -3.42 -6.23
C HIS A 51 -6.21 -3.92 -7.15
N SER A 52 -5.19 -3.09 -7.38
CA SER A 52 -4.01 -3.47 -8.16
C SER A 52 -3.19 -4.58 -7.49
N ILE A 53 -3.06 -4.55 -6.16
CA ILE A 53 -2.31 -5.54 -5.38
C ILE A 53 -3.08 -6.85 -5.23
N ALA A 54 -4.30 -6.77 -4.73
CA ALA A 54 -5.09 -7.94 -4.34
C ALA A 54 -5.99 -8.47 -5.47
N GLY A 55 -6.18 -7.69 -6.54
CA GLY A 55 -7.18 -7.99 -7.58
C GLY A 55 -8.60 -7.84 -7.06
N PRO A 56 -9.57 -8.59 -7.60
CA PRO A 56 -10.93 -8.61 -7.08
C PRO A 56 -10.91 -9.10 -5.63
N MET A 57 -11.26 -8.22 -4.70
CA MET A 57 -11.22 -8.47 -3.26
C MET A 57 -12.54 -8.13 -2.59
N GLU A 58 -12.76 -8.71 -1.44
CA GLU A 58 -13.71 -8.26 -0.44
C GLU A 58 -12.90 -7.77 0.76
N GLY A 59 -13.17 -6.55 1.21
CA GLY A 59 -12.41 -5.91 2.27
C GLY A 59 -13.28 -5.01 3.14
N GLU A 60 -12.64 -4.33 4.05
CA GLU A 60 -13.23 -3.42 5.03
C GLU A 60 -12.46 -2.10 4.98
N PHE A 61 -13.19 -0.99 4.95
CA PHE A 61 -12.63 0.35 4.97
C PHE A 61 -13.16 1.14 6.15
N TRP A 62 -12.29 1.90 6.82
CA TRP A 62 -12.66 2.86 7.86
C TRP A 62 -11.61 3.98 7.95
N ILE A 63 -11.99 5.06 8.59
CA ILE A 63 -11.11 6.20 8.87
C ILE A 63 -11.04 6.39 10.38
N GLU A 64 -9.83 6.53 10.90
CA GLU A 64 -9.56 6.99 12.25
C GLU A 64 -8.93 8.38 12.21
N ASN A 65 -9.29 9.24 13.18
CA ASN A 65 -8.59 10.51 13.32
C ASN A 65 -8.44 10.94 14.78
N LYS A 66 -7.38 11.66 15.03
CA LYS A 66 -7.06 12.33 16.28
C LYS A 66 -6.75 13.79 16.00
N GLY A 67 -7.77 14.63 16.13
CA GLY A 67 -7.68 16.01 15.65
C GLY A 67 -7.43 16.04 14.15
N ARG A 68 -6.35 16.68 13.73
CA ARG A 68 -5.98 16.84 12.31
C ARG A 68 -5.12 15.70 11.75
N GLU A 69 -4.87 14.64 12.51
CA GLU A 69 -4.16 13.45 12.06
C GLU A 69 -5.19 12.39 11.66
N PHE A 70 -5.11 11.95 10.41
CA PHE A 70 -6.03 10.99 9.79
C PHE A 70 -5.29 9.72 9.42
N GLU A 71 -5.92 8.59 9.70
CA GLU A 71 -5.51 7.25 9.30
C GLU A 71 -6.64 6.63 8.49
N LEU A 72 -6.37 6.38 7.20
CA LEU A 72 -7.29 5.68 6.31
C LEU A 72 -6.85 4.21 6.32
N HIS A 73 -7.76 3.33 6.70
CA HIS A 73 -7.52 1.90 6.80
C HIS A 73 -8.30 1.14 5.73
N LEU A 74 -7.64 0.21 5.07
CA LEU A 74 -8.26 -0.75 4.16
C LEU A 74 -7.66 -2.12 4.42
N ALA A 75 -8.50 -3.05 4.87
CA ALA A 75 -8.11 -4.42 5.15
C ALA A 75 -8.86 -5.40 4.24
N ALA A 76 -8.17 -6.37 3.66
CA ALA A 76 -8.78 -7.37 2.78
C ALA A 76 -8.16 -8.74 3.00
N ASP A 77 -8.96 -9.79 2.81
CA ASP A 77 -8.48 -11.15 2.76
C ASP A 77 -8.08 -11.54 1.33
N ILE A 78 -6.78 -11.79 1.13
CA ILE A 78 -6.26 -12.25 -0.14
C ILE A 78 -6.38 -13.77 -0.21
N ARG A 79 -7.30 -14.27 -1.02
CA ARG A 79 -7.37 -15.69 -1.36
C ARG A 79 -6.36 -15.99 -2.46
N LEU A 80 -5.13 -16.26 -2.08
CA LEU A 80 -4.09 -16.73 -2.99
C LEU A 80 -4.39 -18.17 -3.38
N THR A 81 -5.12 -18.37 -4.47
CA THR A 81 -5.21 -19.70 -5.09
C THR A 81 -3.99 -19.92 -5.97
N SER A 82 -3.35 -21.09 -5.86
CA SER A 82 -2.17 -21.47 -6.64
C SER A 82 -2.30 -21.28 -8.15
N GLY A 83 -3.52 -21.34 -8.70
CA GLY A 83 -3.80 -21.08 -10.11
C GLY A 83 -3.82 -19.58 -10.50
N LYS A 84 -4.18 -18.67 -9.59
CA LYS A 84 -4.08 -17.22 -9.83
C LYS A 84 -2.63 -16.76 -9.79
N ARG A 85 -1.83 -17.37 -8.95
CA ARG A 85 -0.40 -17.15 -8.84
C ARG A 85 0.34 -17.48 -10.13
N ALA A 86 0.08 -18.66 -10.75
CA ALA A 86 0.68 -19.06 -12.02
C ALA A 86 0.33 -18.09 -13.17
N LYS A 87 -0.90 -17.52 -13.19
CA LYS A 87 -1.30 -16.51 -14.17
C LYS A 87 -0.64 -15.15 -13.94
N LEU A 88 -0.43 -14.74 -12.69
CA LEU A 88 0.28 -13.50 -12.36
C LEU A 88 1.77 -13.61 -12.72
N LEU A 89 2.40 -14.73 -12.41
CA LEU A 89 3.79 -15.02 -12.80
C LEU A 89 3.96 -15.10 -14.32
N SER A 90 3.01 -15.71 -15.06
CA SER A 90 3.09 -15.77 -16.52
C SER A 90 2.84 -14.41 -17.20
N ALA A 91 2.09 -13.51 -16.57
CA ALA A 91 1.91 -12.14 -17.06
C ALA A 91 3.16 -11.27 -16.80
N SER A 92 3.95 -11.58 -15.77
CA SER A 92 5.20 -10.89 -15.47
C SER A 92 6.37 -11.34 -16.36
N THR A 93 6.34 -12.56 -16.89
CA THR A 93 7.37 -13.09 -17.79
C THR A 93 7.30 -12.53 -19.22
N SER A 94 6.24 -11.78 -19.59
CA SER A 94 6.15 -11.14 -20.91
C SER A 94 7.00 -9.87 -21.07
N GLY A 95 7.78 -9.47 -20.08
CA GLY A 95 8.91 -8.51 -20.22
C GLY A 95 8.55 -7.08 -20.65
N LYS A 96 7.28 -6.69 -20.69
CA LYS A 96 6.84 -5.39 -21.23
C LYS A 96 5.70 -4.74 -20.44
N ASN A 97 5.74 -4.78 -19.13
CA ASN A 97 4.86 -3.95 -18.34
C ASN A 97 5.70 -2.93 -17.55
N GLU A 98 6.07 -1.83 -18.22
CA GLU A 98 6.80 -0.73 -17.61
C GLU A 98 6.03 -0.11 -16.43
N ALA A 99 4.71 -0.26 -16.39
CA ALA A 99 3.86 0.16 -15.29
C ALA A 99 4.02 -0.67 -13.98
N ALA A 100 4.69 -1.83 -14.03
CA ALA A 100 4.89 -2.70 -12.87
C ALA A 100 6.15 -2.35 -12.06
N ARG A 101 6.98 -1.43 -12.51
CA ARG A 101 8.27 -1.10 -11.87
C ARG A 101 8.17 -0.03 -10.77
N GLY A 102 7.05 0.69 -10.67
CA GLY A 102 6.84 1.70 -9.64
C GLY A 102 6.49 1.16 -8.28
N LEU A 103 6.10 2.07 -7.38
CA LEU A 103 5.63 1.77 -6.02
C LEU A 103 4.65 0.59 -6.00
N MET A 104 3.71 0.55 -6.96
CA MET A 104 2.72 -0.51 -7.09
C MET A 104 3.32 -1.83 -7.57
N GLY A 105 4.28 -1.79 -8.48
CA GLY A 105 5.01 -2.97 -8.94
C GLY A 105 5.81 -3.58 -7.80
N HIS A 106 6.50 -2.76 -7.03
CA HIS A 106 7.27 -3.20 -5.87
C HIS A 106 6.38 -3.82 -4.78
N LEU A 107 5.27 -3.20 -4.43
CA LEU A 107 4.29 -3.76 -3.50
C LEU A 107 3.72 -5.09 -4.01
N ARG A 108 3.36 -5.17 -5.29
CA ARG A 108 2.84 -6.38 -5.90
C ARG A 108 3.87 -7.53 -5.88
N ASP A 109 5.12 -7.25 -6.23
CA ASP A 109 6.22 -8.22 -6.19
C ASP A 109 6.45 -8.75 -4.77
N LEU A 110 6.33 -7.89 -3.75
CA LEU A 110 6.44 -8.28 -2.36
C LEU A 110 5.29 -9.20 -1.93
N PHE A 111 4.06 -8.94 -2.39
CA PHE A 111 2.92 -9.82 -2.13
C PHE A 111 3.02 -11.16 -2.86
N ASP A 112 3.53 -11.16 -4.09
CA ASP A 112 3.72 -12.38 -4.87
C ASP A 112 4.82 -13.27 -4.24
N ARG A 113 5.85 -12.68 -3.65
CA ARG A 113 6.93 -13.42 -2.94
C ARG A 113 6.54 -13.89 -1.53
N GLY A 114 5.69 -13.14 -0.82
CA GLY A 114 5.27 -13.46 0.55
C GLY A 114 4.47 -14.75 0.71
N ALA A 115 4.10 -15.41 -0.39
CA ALA A 115 3.33 -16.65 -0.41
C ALA A 115 4.19 -17.92 -0.63
N ASP A 116 5.52 -17.82 -0.81
CA ASP A 116 6.44 -18.95 -0.95
C ASP A 116 7.46 -19.05 0.18
N GLU A 117 8.00 -20.28 0.40
CA GLU A 117 9.09 -20.60 1.34
C GLU A 117 10.40 -19.80 1.11
N ASP A 118 10.48 -18.99 0.04
CA ASP A 118 11.59 -18.08 -0.25
C ASP A 118 11.60 -16.80 0.60
N VAL A 119 10.62 -16.57 1.47
CA VAL A 119 10.63 -15.49 2.48
C VAL A 119 11.88 -15.53 3.35
N ALA A 120 12.41 -16.73 3.62
CA ALA A 120 13.67 -16.90 4.36
C ALA A 120 14.89 -16.33 3.60
N ARG A 121 14.91 -16.36 2.27
CA ARG A 121 16.00 -15.80 1.45
C ARG A 121 15.87 -14.29 1.28
N PHE A 122 14.64 -13.77 1.22
CA PHE A 122 14.39 -12.35 1.16
C PHE A 122 14.73 -11.66 2.49
N SER A 123 14.42 -12.31 3.64
CA SER A 123 14.89 -11.86 4.96
C SER A 123 16.41 -11.73 5.00
N SER A 124 17.17 -12.64 4.39
CA SER A 124 18.63 -12.58 4.37
C SER A 124 19.16 -11.44 3.49
N SER A 125 18.48 -11.10 2.40
CA SER A 125 18.85 -9.97 1.54
C SER A 125 18.51 -8.61 2.17
N MET A 126 17.39 -8.49 2.89
CA MET A 126 17.08 -7.30 3.68
C MET A 126 17.93 -7.18 4.95
N LEU A 127 18.37 -8.29 5.55
CA LEU A 127 19.29 -8.32 6.68
C LEU A 127 20.65 -7.72 6.33
N ASP A 128 21.10 -7.91 5.09
CA ASP A 128 22.37 -7.35 4.58
C ASP A 128 22.29 -5.81 4.41
N HIS A 129 21.07 -5.24 4.36
CA HIS A 129 20.82 -3.80 4.28
C HIS A 129 20.33 -3.15 5.58
N GLY A 130 20.58 -3.75 6.75
CA GLY A 130 20.42 -3.10 8.07
C GLY A 130 19.06 -3.26 8.76
N PHE A 131 18.18 -4.15 8.33
CA PHE A 131 16.87 -4.41 8.97
C PHE A 131 16.90 -5.47 10.10
N ALA A 132 18.08 -5.79 10.65
CA ALA A 132 18.32 -6.95 11.51
C ALA A 132 17.82 -6.84 12.96
N GLU A 133 17.14 -5.80 13.40
CA GLU A 133 16.83 -5.57 14.83
C GLU A 133 15.36 -5.67 15.24
N MET A 134 14.49 -6.36 14.51
CA MET A 134 13.15 -6.67 15.04
C MET A 134 12.90 -8.18 15.09
N GLY A 135 13.14 -8.66 16.31
CA GLY A 135 12.90 -9.94 16.92
C GLY A 135 12.12 -11.03 16.19
N GLY A 136 12.67 -12.22 16.26
CA GLY A 136 12.19 -13.48 15.75
C GLY A 136 10.68 -13.69 15.73
N ALA A 137 10.11 -13.71 14.55
CA ALA A 137 8.72 -14.07 14.33
C ALA A 137 8.65 -15.39 13.56
N THR A 138 8.05 -16.38 14.20
CA THR A 138 7.63 -17.66 13.59
C THR A 138 6.26 -17.53 12.88
N SER A 139 5.74 -16.33 12.69
CA SER A 139 4.54 -16.03 11.89
C SER A 139 4.95 -15.12 10.71
N MET A 140 4.41 -15.40 9.53
CA MET A 140 4.63 -14.59 8.31
C MET A 140 3.98 -13.21 8.45
N ASP A 141 4.47 -12.40 9.37
CA ASP A 141 4.06 -11.00 9.50
C ASP A 141 5.06 -10.15 8.75
N TRP A 142 4.61 -9.50 7.71
CA TRP A 142 5.41 -8.62 6.86
C TRP A 142 4.82 -7.22 6.86
N GLU A 143 5.68 -6.21 6.97
CA GLU A 143 5.29 -4.80 6.92
C GLU A 143 6.19 -4.05 5.94
N TRP A 144 5.60 -3.17 5.14
CA TRP A 144 6.26 -2.25 4.25
C TRP A 144 5.86 -0.80 4.61
N SER A 145 6.82 0.12 4.53
CA SER A 145 6.65 1.55 4.80
C SER A 145 7.17 2.36 3.63
N MET A 146 6.38 3.34 3.18
CA MET A 146 6.77 4.25 2.10
C MET A 146 8.00 5.08 2.47
N ILE A 147 8.08 5.57 3.70
CA ILE A 147 9.24 6.35 4.18
C ILE A 147 10.51 5.51 4.13
N GLN A 148 10.46 4.26 4.58
CA GLN A 148 11.62 3.36 4.53
C GLN A 148 12.03 3.06 3.09
N TYR A 149 11.07 2.87 2.20
CA TYR A 149 11.31 2.67 0.77
C TYR A 149 11.96 3.89 0.12
N GLN A 150 11.47 5.10 0.41
CA GLN A 150 12.08 6.36 -0.06
C GLN A 150 13.52 6.52 0.42
N ASN A 151 13.78 6.23 1.69
CA ASN A 151 15.13 6.30 2.25
C ASN A 151 16.08 5.30 1.59
N ALA A 152 15.63 4.06 1.38
CA ALA A 152 16.41 3.04 0.70
C ALA A 152 16.70 3.43 -0.75
N LEU A 153 15.70 3.93 -1.50
CA LEU A 153 15.89 4.42 -2.87
C LEU A 153 16.88 5.58 -2.96
N THR A 154 16.82 6.54 -2.01
CA THR A 154 17.78 7.65 -1.95
C THR A 154 19.21 7.12 -1.87
N THR A 155 19.45 6.15 -0.98
CA THR A 155 20.76 5.51 -0.82
C THR A 155 21.18 4.76 -2.10
N SER A 156 20.26 4.01 -2.72
CA SER A 156 20.55 3.28 -3.97
C SER A 156 20.83 4.22 -5.15
N VAL A 157 20.15 5.38 -5.23
CA VAL A 157 20.45 6.41 -6.25
C VAL A 157 21.81 7.05 -6.02
N GLU A 158 22.18 7.33 -4.76
CA GLU A 158 23.50 7.86 -4.40
C GLU A 158 24.63 6.88 -4.73
N ASN A 159 24.38 5.58 -4.61
CA ASN A 159 25.32 4.50 -4.96
C ASN A 159 25.33 4.15 -6.46
N ASP A 160 24.53 4.83 -7.29
CA ASP A 160 24.37 4.60 -8.74
C ASP A 160 23.95 3.16 -9.08
N GLU A 161 23.12 2.56 -8.24
CA GLU A 161 22.59 1.20 -8.44
C GLU A 161 21.65 1.14 -9.65
N GLU A 162 21.73 0.04 -10.41
CA GLU A 162 20.92 -0.17 -11.62
C GLU A 162 19.41 -0.13 -11.28
N GLY A 163 18.65 0.67 -12.03
CA GLY A 163 17.19 0.82 -11.87
C GLY A 163 16.75 1.71 -10.72
N ALA A 164 17.65 2.17 -9.84
CA ALA A 164 17.28 3.02 -8.69
C ALA A 164 16.70 4.37 -9.14
N ARG A 165 17.24 4.97 -10.18
CA ARG A 165 16.75 6.25 -10.74
C ARG A 165 15.35 6.11 -11.36
N GLU A 166 15.11 5.01 -12.09
CA GLU A 166 13.80 4.73 -12.67
C GLU A 166 12.75 4.55 -11.57
N ALA A 167 13.09 3.79 -10.52
CA ALA A 167 12.21 3.59 -9.38
C ALA A 167 11.93 4.89 -8.62
N TRP A 168 12.92 5.78 -8.50
CA TRP A 168 12.74 7.11 -7.93
C TRP A 168 11.81 7.98 -8.77
N ASP A 169 12.03 8.04 -10.09
CA ASP A 169 11.20 8.82 -11.01
C ASP A 169 9.72 8.35 -10.99
N GLU A 170 9.49 7.06 -10.80
CA GLU A 170 8.13 6.51 -10.68
C GLU A 170 7.50 6.84 -9.33
N LEU A 171 8.28 6.81 -8.25
CA LEU A 171 7.81 7.25 -6.94
C LEU A 171 7.43 8.73 -6.96
N GLU A 172 8.23 9.58 -7.62
CA GLU A 172 7.92 10.99 -7.81
C GLU A 172 6.65 11.25 -8.64
N LYS A 173 6.23 10.32 -9.47
CA LYS A 173 4.97 10.41 -10.23
C LYS A 173 3.76 9.91 -9.42
N SER A 174 3.98 9.27 -8.29
CA SER A 174 2.90 8.72 -7.46
C SER A 174 2.14 9.84 -6.75
N VAL A 175 0.84 9.90 -6.98
CA VAL A 175 -0.06 10.83 -6.29
C VAL A 175 -0.03 10.61 -4.78
N VAL A 176 -0.02 9.35 -4.36
CA VAL A 176 0.00 8.98 -2.93
C VAL A 176 1.30 9.39 -2.26
N ALA A 177 2.45 9.22 -2.94
CA ALA A 177 3.74 9.63 -2.40
C ALA A 177 3.85 11.15 -2.14
N HIS A 178 3.07 11.96 -2.87
CA HIS A 178 3.01 13.41 -2.66
C HIS A 178 1.90 13.84 -1.69
N ALA A 179 0.79 13.12 -1.67
CA ALA A 179 -0.38 13.52 -0.91
C ALA A 179 -0.40 12.96 0.50
N ALA A 180 0.14 11.75 0.73
CA ALA A 180 0.25 11.12 2.04
C ALA A 180 1.51 11.56 2.79
N ASP A 181 1.49 11.45 4.11
CA ASP A 181 2.69 11.63 4.95
C ASP A 181 3.39 10.29 5.16
N GLU A 182 2.63 9.19 5.18
CA GLU A 182 3.13 7.82 5.24
C GLU A 182 2.11 6.86 4.66
N VAL A 183 2.59 5.76 4.06
CA VAL A 183 1.78 4.61 3.68
C VAL A 183 2.44 3.36 4.25
N LYS A 184 1.66 2.57 4.97
CA LYS A 184 2.09 1.27 5.47
C LYS A 184 1.23 0.18 4.90
N VAL A 185 1.85 -0.94 4.56
CA VAL A 185 1.15 -2.13 4.12
C VAL A 185 1.66 -3.30 4.94
N SER A 186 0.76 -4.06 5.55
CA SER A 186 1.10 -5.23 6.33
C SER A 186 0.37 -6.47 5.81
N LEU A 187 1.03 -7.62 5.89
CA LEU A 187 0.46 -8.92 5.57
C LEU A 187 0.58 -9.81 6.80
N LYS A 188 -0.56 -10.31 7.27
CA LYS A 188 -0.65 -11.26 8.38
C LYS A 188 -1.44 -12.49 7.93
N GLY A 189 -0.73 -13.58 7.63
CA GLY A 189 -1.35 -14.75 7.03
C GLY A 189 -1.93 -14.43 5.64
N SER A 190 -3.27 -14.48 5.49
CA SER A 190 -3.99 -14.09 4.27
C SER A 190 -4.58 -12.68 4.31
N ARG A 191 -4.46 -11.96 5.43
CA ARG A 191 -5.03 -10.62 5.62
C ARG A 191 -3.99 -9.57 5.30
N VAL A 192 -4.30 -8.73 4.32
CA VAL A 192 -3.53 -7.51 3.98
C VAL A 192 -4.24 -6.31 4.59
N GLU A 193 -3.48 -5.44 5.21
CA GLU A 193 -3.94 -4.14 5.68
C GLU A 193 -3.06 -3.04 5.10
N MET A 194 -3.68 -2.02 4.51
CA MET A 194 -3.03 -0.79 4.08
C MET A 194 -3.51 0.35 4.97
N VAL A 195 -2.59 1.16 5.45
CA VAL A 195 -2.89 2.37 6.23
C VAL A 195 -2.22 3.56 5.58
N ILE A 196 -2.99 4.58 5.26
CA ILE A 196 -2.48 5.88 4.79
C ILE A 196 -2.59 6.89 5.94
N TYR A 197 -1.48 7.50 6.29
CA TYR A 197 -1.40 8.55 7.31
C TYR A 197 -1.37 9.92 6.64
N LYS A 198 -2.18 10.84 7.17
CA LYS A 198 -2.21 12.23 6.70
C LYS A 198 -2.49 13.20 7.83
N ARG A 199 -1.62 14.17 8.01
CA ARG A 199 -1.87 15.36 8.82
C ARG A 199 -2.37 16.48 7.92
N LEU A 200 -3.53 17.05 8.25
CA LEU A 200 -4.14 18.18 7.56
C LEU A 200 -4.05 19.42 8.46
N GLY A 201 -3.69 20.55 7.88
CA GLY A 201 -3.57 21.78 8.67
C GLY A 201 -2.68 22.83 8.04
#